data_4c2638d537f9736eb738eb74daccc33d
#
_entry.id   4c2638d537f9736eb738eb74daccc33d
#
_cell.length_a   1.000
_cell.length_b   1.000
_cell.length_c   1.000
_cell.angle_alpha   90.00
_cell.angle_beta   90.00
_cell.angle_gamma   90.00
#
_symmetry.space_group_name_H-M   'P 1'
#
loop_
_entity.id
_entity.type
_entity.pdbx_description
1 polymer ?
#
loop_
_entity_poly.entity_id
_entity_poly.type
_entity_poly.pdbx_seq_one_letter_code
_entity_poly.pdbx_strand_id
1 'polypeptide(L)'
;MGKIVITTNASLDGVVQDPDGEEGFRLGGWFGQFGGKDLEQWAEVETDEALRADALLLGRRSEEWFATRWASRTGEWADRLNSMPKYVVSSTLTEPRWSNSTILKGDVVDEVSKLSRR
;
A
#
# COMPACT_ATOMS: atom_id res chain seq x y z
N MET A 1 21.33 -4.66 5.30
CA MET A 1 20.42 -5.42 4.44
C MET A 1 18.99 -5.15 4.87
N GLY A 2 18.17 -4.70 3.95
CA GLY A 2 16.78 -4.38 4.24
C GLY A 2 15.88 -5.60 4.34
N LYS A 3 14.77 -5.44 5.04
CA LYS A 3 13.72 -6.46 5.12
C LYS A 3 12.56 -6.07 4.21
N ILE A 4 11.91 -7.07 3.64
CA ILE A 4 10.64 -6.89 2.95
C ILE A 4 9.54 -7.30 3.93
N VAL A 5 8.64 -6.37 4.22
CA VAL A 5 7.49 -6.61 5.10
C VAL A 5 6.23 -6.55 4.24
N ILE A 6 5.38 -7.55 4.36
CA ILE A 6 4.11 -7.62 3.64
C ILE A 6 2.98 -7.33 4.62
N THR A 7 2.17 -6.32 4.30
CA THR A 7 1.00 -5.94 5.08
C THR A 7 -0.22 -6.03 4.18
N THR A 8 -1.23 -6.77 4.62
CA THR A 8 -2.48 -6.88 3.88
C THR A 8 -3.63 -7.19 4.82
N ASN A 9 -4.82 -6.69 4.50
CA ASN A 9 -6.04 -7.08 5.17
C ASN A 9 -6.54 -8.38 4.54
N ALA A 10 -6.79 -9.39 5.36
CA ALA A 10 -7.26 -10.68 4.89
C ALA A 10 -8.38 -11.19 5.80
N SER A 11 -9.41 -11.78 5.21
CA SER A 11 -10.44 -12.47 5.96
C SER A 11 -9.93 -13.84 6.47
N LEU A 12 -10.68 -14.47 7.35
CA LEU A 12 -10.30 -15.79 7.88
C LEU A 12 -10.20 -16.87 6.80
N ASP A 13 -10.98 -16.74 5.74
CA ASP A 13 -10.95 -17.66 4.59
C ASP A 13 -10.02 -17.21 3.48
N GLY A 14 -9.20 -16.18 3.72
CA GLY A 14 -8.14 -15.79 2.81
C GLY A 14 -8.52 -14.76 1.75
N VAL A 15 -9.68 -14.13 1.83
CA VAL A 15 -10.09 -13.09 0.89
C VAL A 15 -9.30 -11.81 1.19
N VAL A 16 -8.66 -11.24 0.17
CA VAL A 16 -7.90 -9.99 0.27
C VAL A 16 -8.48 -8.89 -0.61
N GLN A 17 -9.45 -9.20 -1.47
CA GLN A 17 -10.00 -8.27 -2.43
C GLN A 17 -11.01 -7.33 -1.78
N ASP A 18 -10.89 -6.06 -2.09
CA ASP A 18 -11.86 -4.99 -1.81
C ASP A 18 -12.33 -4.96 -0.35
N PRO A 19 -11.41 -4.87 0.62
CA PRO A 19 -11.79 -4.89 2.03
C PRO A 19 -12.72 -3.76 2.44
N ASP A 20 -12.59 -2.59 1.81
CA ASP A 20 -13.39 -1.39 2.13
C ASP A 20 -14.67 -1.26 1.28
N GLY A 21 -14.82 -2.05 0.22
CA GLY A 21 -16.01 -2.04 -0.63
C GLY A 21 -16.01 -0.95 -1.70
N GLU A 22 -14.91 -0.25 -1.91
CA GLU A 22 -14.85 0.86 -2.87
C GLU A 22 -14.43 0.44 -4.29
N GLU A 23 -14.09 -0.81 -4.49
CA GLU A 23 -13.62 -1.32 -5.79
C GLU A 23 -14.72 -2.02 -6.60
N GLY A 24 -15.92 -2.16 -6.05
CA GLY A 24 -17.05 -2.77 -6.73
C GLY A 24 -17.08 -4.29 -6.72
N PHE A 25 -16.28 -4.93 -5.89
CA PHE A 25 -16.35 -6.37 -5.73
C PHE A 25 -17.64 -6.76 -5.00
N ARG A 26 -18.36 -7.77 -5.54
CA ARG A 26 -19.66 -8.17 -5.00
C ARG A 26 -19.64 -8.52 -3.50
N LEU A 27 -18.54 -9.09 -3.03
CA LEU A 27 -18.34 -9.48 -1.64
C LEU A 27 -17.44 -8.51 -0.88
N GLY A 28 -17.23 -7.29 -1.41
CA GLY A 28 -16.39 -6.27 -0.77
C GLY A 28 -17.02 -5.63 0.47
N GLY A 29 -16.23 -4.80 1.15
CA GLY A 29 -16.70 -4.07 2.33
C GLY A 29 -16.67 -4.87 3.62
N TRP A 30 -16.07 -6.04 3.62
CA TRP A 30 -16.06 -6.94 4.77
C TRP A 30 -15.21 -6.42 5.94
N PHE A 31 -14.17 -5.66 5.68
CA PHE A 31 -13.26 -5.18 6.73
C PHE A 31 -13.97 -4.22 7.69
N GLY A 32 -14.64 -3.20 7.16
CA GLY A 32 -15.36 -2.23 7.98
C GLY A 32 -16.56 -2.84 8.70
N GLN A 33 -17.18 -3.84 8.08
CA GLN A 33 -18.35 -4.52 8.64
C GLN A 33 -18.02 -5.30 9.92
N PHE A 34 -16.83 -5.91 9.99
CA PHE A 34 -16.44 -6.77 11.11
C PHE A 34 -15.40 -6.14 12.04
N GLY A 35 -14.79 -5.03 11.66
CA GLY A 35 -13.75 -4.38 12.46
C GLY A 35 -14.25 -3.70 13.73
N GLY A 36 -15.43 -3.08 13.67
CA GLY A 36 -16.05 -2.44 14.83
C GLY A 36 -15.13 -1.50 15.57
N LYS A 37 -15.03 -1.66 16.88
CA LYS A 37 -14.19 -0.83 17.77
C LYS A 37 -12.69 -1.03 17.53
N ASP A 38 -12.31 -2.15 16.96
CA ASP A 38 -10.90 -2.49 16.77
C ASP A 38 -10.27 -1.74 15.60
N LEU A 39 -11.07 -1.03 14.79
CA LEU A 39 -10.57 -0.26 13.66
C LEU A 39 -9.61 0.85 14.08
N GLU A 40 -9.83 1.48 15.23
CA GLU A 40 -8.93 2.51 15.74
C GLU A 40 -7.56 1.92 16.11
N GLN A 41 -7.55 0.79 16.79
CA GLN A 41 -6.32 0.09 17.14
C GLN A 41 -5.60 -0.43 15.90
N TRP A 42 -6.36 -0.88 14.91
CA TRP A 42 -5.81 -1.29 13.62
C TRP A 42 -5.11 -0.13 12.92
N ALA A 43 -5.73 1.05 12.92
CA ALA A 43 -5.13 2.26 12.35
C ALA A 43 -3.83 2.65 13.05
N GLU A 44 -3.74 2.46 14.36
CA GLU A 44 -2.50 2.68 15.10
C GLU A 44 -1.38 1.73 14.65
N VAL A 45 -1.71 0.46 14.46
CA VAL A 45 -0.75 -0.55 13.96
C VAL A 45 -0.26 -0.17 12.57
N GLU A 46 -1.17 0.20 11.67
CA GLU A 46 -0.80 0.60 10.30
C GLU A 46 0.07 1.86 10.29
N THR A 47 -0.26 2.84 11.13
CA THR A 47 0.54 4.06 11.25
C THR A 47 1.94 3.75 11.75
N ASP A 48 2.07 2.91 12.77
CA ASP A 48 3.35 2.52 13.31
C ASP A 48 4.21 1.78 12.29
N GLU A 49 3.60 0.89 11.50
CA GLU A 49 4.29 0.21 10.41
C GLU A 49 4.80 1.20 9.36
N ALA A 50 3.96 2.17 8.97
CA ALA A 50 4.34 3.18 7.99
C ALA A 50 5.49 4.07 8.48
N LEU A 51 5.49 4.41 9.76
CA LEU A 51 6.57 5.21 10.36
C LEU A 51 7.89 4.47 10.40
N ARG A 52 7.87 3.15 10.52
CA ARG A 52 9.08 2.32 10.53
C ARG A 52 9.58 1.93 9.15
N ALA A 53 8.75 2.03 8.13
CA ALA A 53 9.12 1.66 6.77
C ALA A 53 9.99 2.75 6.12
N ASP A 54 10.96 2.34 5.33
CA ASP A 54 11.80 3.25 4.56
C ASP A 54 11.18 3.61 3.21
N ALA A 55 10.42 2.70 2.63
CA ALA A 55 9.79 2.87 1.32
C ALA A 55 8.59 1.92 1.17
N LEU A 56 7.72 2.24 0.22
CA LEU A 56 6.62 1.36 -0.18
C LEU A 56 6.96 0.67 -1.49
N LEU A 57 6.59 -0.61 -1.58
CA LEU A 57 6.66 -1.37 -2.82
C LEU A 57 5.24 -1.73 -3.23
N LEU A 58 4.81 -1.26 -4.40
CA LEU A 58 3.43 -1.33 -4.85
C LEU A 58 3.34 -1.89 -6.25
N GLY A 59 2.22 -2.57 -6.54
CA GLY A 59 1.82 -2.83 -7.91
C GLY A 59 1.07 -1.62 -8.48
N ARG A 60 0.81 -1.62 -9.79
CA ARG A 60 0.13 -0.53 -10.48
C ARG A 60 -1.25 -0.21 -9.88
N ARG A 61 -2.05 -1.23 -9.60
CA ARG A 61 -3.42 -1.03 -9.08
C ARG A 61 -3.40 -0.42 -7.68
N SER A 62 -2.48 -0.85 -6.84
CA SER A 62 -2.33 -0.29 -5.50
C SER A 62 -1.85 1.16 -5.55
N GLU A 63 -0.90 1.49 -6.42
CA GLU A 63 -0.44 2.86 -6.63
C GLU A 63 -1.60 3.77 -7.06
N GLU A 64 -2.38 3.36 -8.04
CA GLU A 64 -3.53 4.12 -8.53
C GLU A 64 -4.59 4.29 -7.43
N TRP A 65 -4.87 3.25 -6.68
CA TRP A 65 -5.85 3.26 -5.59
C TRP A 65 -5.46 4.24 -4.49
N PHE A 66 -4.22 4.16 -4.02
CA PHE A 66 -3.72 5.06 -2.97
C PHE A 66 -3.59 6.50 -3.47
N ALA A 67 -3.09 6.71 -4.68
CA ALA A 67 -2.94 8.04 -5.25
C ALA A 67 -4.29 8.77 -5.32
N THR A 68 -5.33 8.07 -5.75
CA THR A 68 -6.67 8.64 -5.87
C THR A 68 -7.27 9.03 -4.53
N ARG A 69 -7.01 8.24 -3.49
CA ARG A 69 -7.67 8.41 -2.20
C ARG A 69 -6.85 9.18 -1.17
N TRP A 70 -5.55 9.02 -1.17
CA TRP A 70 -4.70 9.52 -0.09
C TRP A 70 -3.86 10.75 -0.44
N ALA A 71 -3.63 11.03 -1.73
CA ALA A 71 -2.76 12.14 -2.14
C ALA A 71 -3.23 13.51 -1.61
N SER A 72 -4.52 13.69 -1.43
CA SER A 72 -5.12 14.94 -0.94
C SER A 72 -5.45 14.93 0.56
N ARG A 73 -5.24 13.81 1.24
CA ARG A 73 -5.55 13.70 2.68
C ARG A 73 -4.38 14.16 3.54
N THR A 74 -4.71 14.54 4.76
CA THR A 74 -3.75 14.97 5.78
C THR A 74 -3.84 14.09 7.03
N GLY A 75 -2.86 14.23 7.93
CA GLY A 75 -2.76 13.41 9.13
C GLY A 75 -1.47 12.62 9.13
N GLU A 76 -1.08 12.07 10.27
CA GLU A 76 0.22 11.42 10.44
C GLU A 76 0.46 10.29 9.42
N TRP A 77 -0.50 9.40 9.27
CA TRP A 77 -0.38 8.28 8.34
C TRP A 77 -0.36 8.75 6.88
N ALA A 78 -1.30 9.64 6.52
CA ALA A 78 -1.36 10.18 5.15
C ALA A 78 -0.08 10.95 4.78
N ASP A 79 0.40 11.79 5.69
CA ASP A 79 1.60 12.59 5.46
C ASP A 79 2.83 11.68 5.28
N ARG A 80 2.93 10.63 6.08
CA ARG A 80 4.03 9.66 5.95
C ARG A 80 3.97 8.93 4.61
N LEU A 81 2.80 8.42 4.22
CA LEU A 81 2.64 7.72 2.95
C LEU A 81 2.91 8.63 1.76
N ASN A 82 2.45 9.88 1.80
CA ASN A 82 2.65 10.82 0.71
C ASN A 82 4.12 11.23 0.56
N SER A 83 4.86 11.32 1.67
CA SER A 83 6.25 11.80 1.66
C SER A 83 7.27 10.70 1.42
N MET A 84 6.99 9.46 1.80
CA MET A 84 7.98 8.38 1.69
C MET A 84 8.23 7.95 0.24
N PRO A 85 9.45 7.46 -0.06
CA PRO A 85 9.73 6.92 -1.40
C PRO A 85 8.85 5.71 -1.71
N LYS A 86 8.40 5.62 -2.96
CA LYS A 86 7.57 4.53 -3.45
C LYS A 86 8.17 3.92 -4.69
N TYR A 87 8.11 2.61 -4.79
CA TYR A 87 8.57 1.87 -5.96
C TYR A 87 7.41 1.08 -6.52
N VAL A 88 7.12 1.28 -7.80
CA VAL A 88 5.95 0.69 -8.45
C VAL A 88 6.40 -0.35 -9.47
N VAL A 89 5.97 -1.59 -9.27
CA VAL A 89 6.21 -2.67 -10.22
C VAL A 89 5.13 -2.62 -11.29
N SER A 90 5.49 -2.24 -12.51
CA SER A 90 4.55 -2.19 -13.63
C SER A 90 5.30 -2.22 -14.96
N SER A 91 4.77 -2.98 -15.92
CA SER A 91 5.24 -2.98 -17.30
C SER A 91 4.47 -2.01 -18.20
N THR A 92 3.32 -1.51 -17.74
CA THR A 92 2.41 -0.69 -18.55
C THR A 92 2.33 0.76 -18.10
N LEU A 93 2.53 1.04 -16.81
CA LEU A 93 2.47 2.39 -16.29
C LEU A 93 3.66 3.21 -16.78
N THR A 94 3.40 4.38 -17.38
CA THR A 94 4.43 5.28 -17.90
C THR A 94 4.78 6.39 -16.93
N GLU A 95 3.78 6.88 -16.19
CA GLU A 95 3.97 7.92 -15.19
C GLU A 95 3.23 7.55 -13.92
N PRO A 96 3.90 7.58 -12.75
CA PRO A 96 3.22 7.35 -11.48
C PRO A 96 2.30 8.51 -11.15
N ARG A 97 1.19 8.22 -10.48
CA ARG A 97 0.22 9.22 -10.06
C ARG A 97 0.48 9.74 -8.66
N TRP A 98 1.16 8.96 -7.84
CA TRP A 98 1.44 9.31 -6.46
C TRP A 98 2.83 9.92 -6.33
N SER A 99 2.96 10.94 -5.46
CA SER A 99 4.22 11.64 -5.26
C SER A 99 5.34 10.72 -4.77
N ASN A 100 6.59 11.06 -5.13
CA ASN A 100 7.80 10.31 -4.74
C ASN A 100 7.80 8.85 -5.19
N SER A 101 7.17 8.57 -6.32
CA SER A 101 7.07 7.22 -6.89
C SER A 101 8.04 7.05 -8.06
N THR A 102 8.70 5.89 -8.09
CA THR A 102 9.59 5.47 -9.17
C THR A 102 9.09 4.15 -9.73
N ILE A 103 8.99 4.05 -11.07
CA ILE A 103 8.56 2.82 -11.72
C ILE A 103 9.78 1.91 -11.91
N LEU A 104 9.64 0.66 -11.49
CA LEU A 104 10.64 -0.38 -11.70
C LEU A 104 10.33 -1.10 -13.03
N LYS A 105 11.15 -0.88 -14.05
CA LYS A 105 10.90 -1.38 -15.41
C LYS A 105 11.73 -2.59 -15.79
N GLY A 106 12.77 -2.90 -15.04
CA GLY A 106 13.63 -4.05 -15.32
C GLY A 106 13.04 -5.37 -14.85
N ASP A 107 13.90 -6.37 -14.73
CA ASP A 107 13.51 -7.63 -14.12
C ASP A 107 13.09 -7.38 -12.67
N VAL A 108 11.90 -7.82 -12.31
CA VAL A 108 11.31 -7.53 -10.99
C VAL A 108 12.16 -8.08 -9.86
N VAL A 109 12.67 -9.29 -10.00
CA VAL A 109 13.48 -9.93 -8.97
C VAL A 109 14.78 -9.13 -8.75
N ASP A 110 15.43 -8.72 -9.82
CA ASP A 110 16.67 -7.94 -9.74
C ASP A 110 16.43 -6.56 -9.12
N GLU A 111 15.38 -5.87 -9.54
CA GLU A 111 15.07 -4.52 -9.03
C GLU A 111 14.69 -4.55 -7.56
N VAL A 112 13.87 -5.51 -7.13
CA VAL A 112 13.50 -5.66 -5.72
C VAL A 112 14.71 -6.06 -4.88
N SER A 113 15.57 -6.93 -5.41
CA SER A 113 16.80 -7.33 -4.74
C SER A 113 17.73 -6.13 -4.50
N LYS A 114 17.83 -5.22 -5.47
CA LYS A 114 18.61 -3.98 -5.31
C LYS A 114 18.06 -3.10 -4.19
N LEU A 115 16.75 -2.98 -4.07
CA LEU A 115 16.11 -2.23 -3.00
C LEU A 115 16.42 -2.81 -1.62
N SER A 116 16.38 -4.12 -1.48
CA SER A 116 16.63 -4.77 -0.19
C SER A 116 18.10 -4.70 0.26
N ARG A 117 19.01 -4.31 -0.62
CA ARG A 117 20.44 -4.17 -0.32
C ARG A 117 20.83 -2.75 0.11
N ARG A 118 19.91 -1.81 0.01
CA ARG A 118 20.18 -0.40 0.37
C ARG A 118 20.17 -0.14 1.87
#